data_6933baa53deda6ac3d21d7cbc24c0374
#
_entry.id   6933baa53deda6ac3d21d7cbc24c0374
#
_cell.length_a   1.000
_cell.length_b   1.000
_cell.length_c   1.000
_cell.angle_alpha   90.00
_cell.angle_beta   90.00
_cell.angle_gamma   90.00
#
_symmetry.space_group_name_H-M   'P 1'
#
loop_
_entity.id
_entity.type
_entity.pdbx_description
1 polymer ?
#
loop_
_entity_poly.entity_id
_entity_poly.type
_entity_poly.pdbx_seq_one_letter_code
_entity_poly.pdbx_strand_id
1 'polypeptide(L)'
;MFKSLNIGLKLIFSVAAVVVIGLVILISLITKQVSQNITKNTEDILASITKEYATQTQGIFGEMIALNKSISGTLTEMFRSTSKEDLDIDNITNIITNTFDNSAYSNFTYLYLIDPPEYFKEESKFFNTQSGKFVMLYADEEKDNKGGIKAIQASDEIANLQVVQDILKKAKYGENKVYIGRPIKMNLEGQDFDAVNVAIPIFDRKNQVVGVIGMTLDFSDIATYLLDPKGQKYDGELRVLLNSDGFMAIHPNKNLVLKNLKDINPNKGAQETYKAISEGKNGVFNYIASDGDDSYAAINSFKVQDSSWAVLVTAPKYSVFKPLKKLQLIILGASFIFIFVVLGVVYYCVRKIVASRLPVILSSLESFFRFLNHEKIEPKAIEIRANDELGAMGRIINENIEKIQISLEQDQNAVDESVQTAREIEKGNLTARITKNPINPQLVELKDVLNRMLDVL
;
A
#
# COMPACT_ATOMS: atom_id res chain seq x y z
N MET A 1 -24.69 7.66 -36.83
CA MET A 1 -25.04 8.52 -35.72
C MET A 1 -24.15 9.79 -35.61
N PHE A 2 -22.82 9.74 -35.70
CA PHE A 2 -21.95 10.93 -35.60
C PHE A 2 -22.11 11.90 -36.81
N LYS A 3 -22.41 11.40 -38.00
CA LYS A 3 -22.59 12.22 -39.23
C LYS A 3 -23.84 13.11 -39.20
N SER A 4 -24.88 12.73 -38.46
CA SER A 4 -26.16 13.46 -38.38
C SER A 4 -26.21 14.50 -37.25
N LEU A 5 -25.20 14.59 -36.39
CA LEU A 5 -25.10 15.58 -35.33
C LEU A 5 -24.72 16.95 -35.87
N ASN A 6 -25.22 18.02 -35.28
CA ASN A 6 -24.79 19.37 -35.62
C ASN A 6 -23.31 19.59 -35.17
N ILE A 7 -22.67 20.59 -35.78
CA ILE A 7 -21.23 20.88 -35.58
C ILE A 7 -20.91 21.11 -34.07
N GLY A 8 -21.80 21.80 -33.35
CA GLY A 8 -21.63 22.05 -31.92
C GLY A 8 -21.56 20.80 -31.08
N LEU A 9 -22.48 19.85 -31.30
CA LEU A 9 -22.48 18.57 -30.59
C LEU A 9 -21.25 17.71 -30.96
N LYS A 10 -20.80 17.73 -32.22
CA LYS A 10 -19.56 17.02 -32.60
C LYS A 10 -18.36 17.54 -31.85
N LEU A 11 -18.22 18.86 -31.73
CA LEU A 11 -17.13 19.49 -30.96
C LEU A 11 -17.18 19.10 -29.49
N ILE A 12 -18.36 19.17 -28.85
CA ILE A 12 -18.55 18.80 -27.44
C ILE A 12 -18.14 17.34 -27.22
N PHE A 13 -18.62 16.40 -28.04
CA PHE A 13 -18.28 14.98 -27.91
C PHE A 13 -16.77 14.70 -28.17
N SER A 14 -16.16 15.39 -29.12
CA SER A 14 -14.73 15.23 -29.39
C SER A 14 -13.86 15.69 -28.20
N VAL A 15 -14.18 16.86 -27.64
CA VAL A 15 -13.48 17.36 -26.46
C VAL A 15 -13.74 16.46 -25.24
N ALA A 16 -14.99 16.03 -25.03
CA ALA A 16 -15.32 15.09 -23.96
C ALA A 16 -14.52 13.80 -24.04
N ALA A 17 -14.41 13.20 -25.23
CA ALA A 17 -13.65 11.98 -25.45
C ALA A 17 -12.15 12.16 -25.09
N VAL A 18 -11.53 13.24 -25.55
CA VAL A 18 -10.11 13.53 -25.24
C VAL A 18 -9.88 13.75 -23.75
N VAL A 19 -10.76 14.50 -23.10
CA VAL A 19 -10.67 14.77 -21.65
C VAL A 19 -10.84 13.47 -20.85
N VAL A 20 -11.82 12.63 -21.18
CA VAL A 20 -12.05 11.36 -20.47
C VAL A 20 -10.84 10.43 -20.65
N ILE A 21 -10.31 10.27 -21.88
CA ILE A 21 -9.14 9.44 -22.13
C ILE A 21 -7.93 9.97 -21.34
N GLY A 22 -7.69 11.28 -21.36
CA GLY A 22 -6.60 11.90 -20.61
C GLY A 22 -6.70 11.65 -19.10
N LEU A 23 -7.90 11.79 -18.52
CA LEU A 23 -8.15 11.51 -17.12
C LEU A 23 -7.94 10.03 -16.76
N VAL A 24 -8.40 9.10 -17.60
CA VAL A 24 -8.19 7.65 -17.38
C VAL A 24 -6.71 7.31 -17.36
N ILE A 25 -5.93 7.84 -18.29
CA ILE A 25 -4.47 7.65 -18.33
C ILE A 25 -3.83 8.22 -17.08
N LEU A 26 -4.18 9.45 -16.69
CA LEU A 26 -3.63 10.13 -15.52
C LEU A 26 -3.93 9.36 -14.23
N ILE A 27 -5.18 8.94 -14.02
CA ILE A 27 -5.62 8.15 -12.86
C ILE A 27 -4.85 6.81 -12.81
N SER A 28 -4.68 6.14 -13.95
CA SER A 28 -3.95 4.89 -14.03
C SER A 28 -2.47 5.07 -13.63
N LEU A 29 -1.82 6.10 -14.13
CA LEU A 29 -0.42 6.41 -13.81
C LEU A 29 -0.24 6.75 -12.32
N ILE A 30 -1.10 7.62 -11.77
CA ILE A 30 -1.06 7.99 -10.35
C ILE A 30 -1.30 6.75 -9.48
N THR A 31 -2.33 5.95 -9.79
CA THR A 31 -2.65 4.73 -9.03
C THR A 31 -1.46 3.77 -9.01
N LYS A 32 -0.82 3.53 -10.16
CA LYS A 32 0.35 2.66 -10.26
C LYS A 32 1.52 3.19 -9.44
N GLN A 33 1.85 4.47 -9.56
CA GLN A 33 2.95 5.09 -8.82
C GLN A 33 2.73 5.07 -7.30
N VAL A 34 1.51 5.44 -6.86
CA VAL A 34 1.15 5.44 -5.43
C VAL A 34 1.12 4.03 -4.87
N SER A 35 0.60 3.05 -5.62
CA SER A 35 0.61 1.64 -5.21
C SER A 35 2.04 1.12 -5.01
N GLN A 36 2.96 1.42 -5.91
CA GLN A 36 4.36 1.02 -5.79
C GLN A 36 5.03 1.66 -4.57
N ASN A 37 4.78 2.95 -4.33
CA ASN A 37 5.32 3.65 -3.16
C ASN A 37 4.76 3.08 -1.84
N ILE A 38 3.45 2.80 -1.78
CA ILE A 38 2.83 2.18 -0.61
C ILE A 38 3.45 0.81 -0.34
N THR A 39 3.61 -0.04 -1.37
CA THR A 39 4.22 -1.36 -1.22
C THR A 39 5.64 -1.24 -0.65
N LYS A 40 6.49 -0.42 -1.27
CA LYS A 40 7.88 -0.23 -0.81
C LYS A 40 7.95 0.31 0.64
N ASN A 41 7.17 1.35 0.94
CA ASN A 41 7.13 1.91 2.29
C ASN A 41 6.62 0.88 3.32
N THR A 42 5.65 0.03 2.94
CA THR A 42 5.15 -1.04 3.81
C THR A 42 6.23 -2.08 4.07
N GLU A 43 6.97 -2.51 3.04
CA GLU A 43 8.09 -3.43 3.17
C GLU A 43 9.16 -2.88 4.13
N ASP A 44 9.54 -1.62 3.98
CA ASP A 44 10.53 -0.94 4.84
C ASP A 44 10.03 -0.83 6.29
N ILE A 45 8.76 -0.46 6.50
CA ILE A 45 8.15 -0.36 7.83
C ILE A 45 8.10 -1.74 8.50
N LEU A 46 7.60 -2.76 7.81
CA LEU A 46 7.50 -4.11 8.36
C LEU A 46 8.89 -4.71 8.67
N ALA A 47 9.88 -4.50 7.81
CA ALA A 47 11.26 -4.91 8.06
C ALA A 47 11.85 -4.21 9.30
N SER A 48 11.55 -2.92 9.50
CA SER A 48 11.98 -2.17 10.68
C SER A 48 11.32 -2.71 11.96
N ILE A 49 10.01 -2.93 11.94
CA ILE A 49 9.25 -3.46 13.09
C ILE A 49 9.76 -4.86 13.47
N THR A 50 9.92 -5.76 12.50
CA THR A 50 10.45 -7.11 12.78
C THR A 50 11.85 -7.08 13.35
N LYS A 51 12.71 -6.18 12.86
CA LYS A 51 14.07 -6.01 13.39
C LYS A 51 14.06 -5.50 14.83
N GLU A 52 13.22 -4.55 15.15
CA GLU A 52 13.08 -4.01 16.50
C GLU A 52 12.69 -5.11 17.49
N TYR A 53 11.60 -5.84 17.23
CA TYR A 53 11.15 -6.93 18.10
C TYR A 53 12.14 -8.09 18.16
N ALA A 54 12.81 -8.43 17.05
CA ALA A 54 13.86 -9.44 17.03
C ALA A 54 15.04 -9.04 17.94
N THR A 55 15.48 -7.78 17.87
CA THR A 55 16.56 -7.26 18.71
C THR A 55 16.20 -7.24 20.18
N GLN A 56 15.00 -6.83 20.52
CA GLN A 56 14.51 -6.85 21.91
C GLN A 56 14.45 -8.29 22.45
N THR A 57 13.84 -9.20 21.68
CA THR A 57 13.75 -10.62 22.08
C THR A 57 15.13 -11.26 22.21
N GLN A 58 16.07 -10.95 21.30
CA GLN A 58 17.45 -11.42 21.38
C GLN A 58 18.14 -10.90 22.65
N GLY A 59 17.88 -9.66 23.06
CA GLY A 59 18.38 -9.07 24.30
C GLY A 59 17.92 -9.85 25.55
N ILE A 60 16.65 -10.23 25.59
CA ILE A 60 16.07 -11.03 26.71
C ILE A 60 16.78 -12.38 26.84
N PHE A 61 16.94 -13.12 25.73
CA PHE A 61 17.73 -14.36 25.74
C PHE A 61 19.18 -14.12 26.16
N GLY A 62 19.76 -13.00 25.72
CA GLY A 62 21.15 -12.61 26.06
C GLY A 62 21.34 -12.44 27.54
N GLU A 63 20.41 -11.78 28.23
CA GLU A 63 20.41 -11.61 29.69
C GLU A 63 20.36 -12.95 30.40
N MET A 64 19.36 -13.79 30.09
CA MET A 64 19.22 -15.11 30.68
C MET A 64 20.48 -15.97 30.53
N ILE A 65 21.08 -15.94 29.34
CA ILE A 65 22.33 -16.67 29.06
C ILE A 65 23.48 -16.15 29.92
N ALA A 66 23.58 -14.84 30.06
CA ALA A 66 24.65 -14.22 30.85
C ALA A 66 24.53 -14.61 32.34
N LEU A 67 23.31 -14.53 32.91
CA LEU A 67 23.05 -14.91 34.29
C LEU A 67 23.28 -16.42 34.51
N ASN A 68 22.75 -17.28 33.63
CA ASN A 68 23.00 -18.72 33.70
C ASN A 68 24.48 -19.08 33.60
N LYS A 69 25.25 -18.41 32.71
CA LYS A 69 26.71 -18.61 32.61
C LYS A 69 27.44 -18.20 33.87
N SER A 70 27.02 -17.11 34.50
CA SER A 70 27.59 -16.66 35.77
C SER A 70 27.37 -17.70 36.88
N ILE A 71 26.14 -18.20 37.04
CA ILE A 71 25.83 -19.23 38.04
C ILE A 71 26.59 -20.52 37.71
N SER A 72 26.52 -21.01 36.45
CA SER A 72 27.19 -22.24 36.02
C SER A 72 28.69 -22.19 36.25
N GLY A 73 29.32 -21.05 35.94
CA GLY A 73 30.76 -20.85 36.13
C GLY A 73 31.14 -20.93 37.59
N THR A 74 30.41 -20.21 38.47
CA THR A 74 30.67 -20.20 39.93
C THR A 74 30.41 -21.59 40.53
N LEU A 75 29.32 -22.23 40.18
CA LEU A 75 29.02 -23.57 40.69
C LEU A 75 30.04 -24.62 40.15
N THR A 76 30.43 -24.57 38.88
CA THR A 76 31.42 -25.46 38.35
C THR A 76 32.76 -25.33 39.09
N GLU A 77 33.19 -24.11 39.38
CA GLU A 77 34.43 -23.91 40.22
C GLU A 77 34.28 -24.44 41.62
N MET A 78 33.11 -24.24 42.23
CA MET A 78 32.78 -24.80 43.56
C MET A 78 32.82 -26.34 43.54
N PHE A 79 32.15 -26.99 42.61
CA PHE A 79 32.15 -28.46 42.49
C PHE A 79 33.52 -29.04 42.08
N ARG A 80 34.39 -28.25 41.52
CA ARG A 80 35.79 -28.64 41.23
C ARG A 80 36.77 -28.43 42.37
N SER A 81 36.53 -27.43 43.19
CA SER A 81 37.42 -27.05 44.30
C SER A 81 37.09 -27.71 45.62
N THR A 82 35.81 -28.07 45.82
CA THR A 82 35.31 -28.59 47.12
C THR A 82 35.02 -30.09 47.00
N SER A 83 35.21 -30.87 48.06
CA SER A 83 34.78 -32.26 48.09
C SER A 83 33.25 -32.36 48.19
N LYS A 84 32.67 -33.47 47.76
CA LYS A 84 31.22 -33.65 47.75
C LYS A 84 30.60 -33.52 49.16
N GLU A 85 31.32 -33.99 50.15
CA GLU A 85 30.93 -34.00 51.56
C GLU A 85 31.02 -32.61 52.21
N ASP A 86 31.77 -31.68 51.65
CA ASP A 86 32.00 -30.32 52.14
C ASP A 86 31.22 -29.27 51.39
N LEU A 87 30.37 -29.66 50.44
CA LEU A 87 29.51 -28.72 49.70
C LEU A 87 28.46 -28.13 50.70
N ASP A 88 28.18 -26.85 50.52
CA ASP A 88 27.23 -26.13 51.37
C ASP A 88 26.00 -25.74 50.53
N ILE A 89 24.82 -26.28 50.89
CA ILE A 89 23.55 -26.04 50.20
C ILE A 89 23.10 -24.56 50.32
N ASP A 90 23.38 -23.93 51.48
CA ASP A 90 23.02 -22.53 51.68
C ASP A 90 23.86 -21.60 50.78
N ASN A 91 25.14 -21.94 50.62
CA ASN A 91 26.01 -21.20 49.72
C ASN A 91 25.59 -21.39 48.24
N ILE A 92 25.23 -22.60 47.86
CA ILE A 92 24.66 -22.88 46.51
C ILE A 92 23.36 -22.08 46.31
N THR A 93 22.47 -22.11 47.31
CA THR A 93 21.23 -21.32 47.27
C THR A 93 21.49 -19.83 47.07
N ASN A 94 22.42 -19.27 47.87
CA ASN A 94 22.75 -17.85 47.82
C ASN A 94 23.34 -17.46 46.45
N ILE A 95 24.21 -18.30 45.84
CA ILE A 95 24.76 -18.03 44.51
C ILE A 95 23.62 -17.99 43.44
N ILE A 96 22.71 -18.95 43.51
CA ILE A 96 21.59 -19.02 42.58
C ILE A 96 20.63 -17.86 42.78
N THR A 97 20.13 -17.66 43.98
CA THR A 97 19.10 -16.66 44.26
C THR A 97 19.58 -15.23 44.06
N ASN A 98 20.77 -14.87 44.54
CA ASN A 98 21.34 -13.54 44.38
C ASN A 98 21.62 -13.21 42.92
N THR A 99 21.99 -14.21 42.08
CA THR A 99 22.20 -13.97 40.63
C THR A 99 20.85 -13.91 39.93
N PHE A 100 19.94 -14.79 40.25
CA PHE A 100 18.60 -14.85 39.63
C PHE A 100 17.77 -13.59 39.95
N ASP A 101 17.88 -13.01 41.12
CA ASP A 101 17.26 -11.73 41.53
C ASP A 101 17.66 -10.51 40.68
N ASN A 102 18.60 -10.69 39.75
CA ASN A 102 18.96 -9.67 38.74
C ASN A 102 18.30 -9.92 37.37
N SER A 103 17.52 -10.98 37.23
CA SER A 103 16.81 -11.26 36.00
C SER A 103 15.55 -10.42 35.90
N ALA A 104 15.41 -9.66 34.81
CA ALA A 104 14.19 -8.92 34.51
C ALA A 104 13.14 -9.78 33.78
N TYR A 105 13.51 -10.96 33.28
CA TYR A 105 12.64 -11.71 32.36
C TYR A 105 12.40 -13.17 32.75
N SER A 106 13.23 -13.77 33.58
CA SER A 106 13.06 -15.17 33.97
C SER A 106 12.15 -15.27 35.18
N ASN A 107 11.14 -16.15 35.11
CA ASN A 107 10.19 -16.40 36.21
C ASN A 107 10.68 -17.48 37.18
N PHE A 108 11.49 -18.42 36.64
CA PHE A 108 11.95 -19.58 37.39
C PHE A 108 13.41 -19.86 37.06
N THR A 109 14.17 -20.26 38.09
CA THR A 109 15.50 -20.85 37.96
C THR A 109 15.55 -22.19 38.68
N TYR A 110 16.35 -23.10 38.14
CA TYR A 110 16.48 -24.44 38.68
C TYR A 110 17.90 -24.96 38.62
N LEU A 111 18.31 -25.73 39.66
CA LEU A 111 19.51 -26.52 39.62
C LEU A 111 19.12 -28.01 39.80
N TYR A 112 19.34 -28.81 38.76
CA TYR A 112 19.25 -30.27 38.85
C TYR A 112 20.62 -30.85 39.17
N LEU A 113 20.74 -31.65 40.23
CA LEU A 113 21.94 -32.39 40.58
C LEU A 113 21.74 -33.91 40.36
N ILE A 114 22.73 -34.56 39.68
CA ILE A 114 22.66 -35.97 39.34
C ILE A 114 22.84 -36.82 40.59
N ASP A 115 23.87 -36.53 41.36
CA ASP A 115 24.24 -37.27 42.58
C ASP A 115 24.60 -36.26 43.71
N PRO A 116 23.59 -35.62 44.32
CA PRO A 116 23.83 -34.68 45.43
C PRO A 116 24.39 -35.38 46.65
N PRO A 117 25.04 -34.67 47.61
CA PRO A 117 25.32 -35.19 48.95
C PRO A 117 24.03 -35.71 49.62
N GLU A 118 24.12 -36.81 50.34
CA GLU A 118 22.94 -37.44 50.95
C GLU A 118 22.23 -36.47 51.94
N TYR A 119 23.01 -35.70 52.70
CA TYR A 119 22.47 -34.72 53.64
C TYR A 119 21.67 -33.59 52.95
N PHE A 120 21.93 -33.25 51.68
CA PHE A 120 21.08 -32.31 50.90
C PHE A 120 19.65 -32.82 50.82
N LYS A 121 19.48 -34.11 50.57
CA LYS A 121 18.16 -34.73 50.46
C LYS A 121 17.42 -34.82 51.82
N GLU A 122 18.19 -35.00 52.89
CA GLU A 122 17.63 -35.09 54.27
C GLU A 122 17.23 -33.70 54.80
N GLU A 123 18.10 -32.70 54.63
CA GLU A 123 17.90 -31.33 55.13
C GLU A 123 16.87 -30.57 54.30
N SER A 124 16.80 -30.84 52.99
CA SER A 124 15.95 -30.10 52.06
C SER A 124 14.98 -31.01 51.29
N LYS A 125 14.07 -31.66 52.04
CA LYS A 125 13.02 -32.54 51.48
C LYS A 125 12.20 -31.89 50.36
N PHE A 126 12.08 -30.57 50.43
CA PHE A 126 11.37 -29.74 49.45
C PHE A 126 11.99 -29.80 48.05
N PHE A 127 13.30 -30.03 47.93
CA PHE A 127 14.00 -30.17 46.69
C PHE A 127 14.04 -31.61 46.14
N ASN A 128 13.41 -32.57 46.81
CA ASN A 128 13.25 -33.90 46.30
C ASN A 128 11.97 -34.01 45.46
N THR A 129 12.10 -34.50 44.23
CA THR A 129 10.94 -34.78 43.38
C THR A 129 10.27 -36.07 43.81
N GLN A 130 9.07 -36.34 43.30
CA GLN A 130 8.35 -37.57 43.56
C GLN A 130 9.13 -38.84 43.11
N SER A 131 9.93 -38.74 42.06
CA SER A 131 10.79 -39.83 41.56
C SER A 131 12.13 -39.93 42.30
N GLY A 132 12.38 -39.11 43.34
CA GLY A 132 13.60 -39.14 44.13
C GLY A 132 14.79 -38.39 43.46
N LYS A 133 14.57 -37.61 42.41
CA LYS A 133 15.57 -36.73 41.86
C LYS A 133 15.69 -35.46 42.71
N PHE A 134 16.86 -34.82 42.66
CA PHE A 134 17.11 -33.59 43.44
C PHE A 134 17.11 -32.37 42.50
N VAL A 135 16.17 -31.45 42.73
CA VAL A 135 16.00 -30.23 41.94
C VAL A 135 15.77 -29.04 42.89
N MET A 136 16.72 -28.14 42.98
CA MET A 136 16.50 -26.85 43.64
C MET A 136 15.75 -25.99 42.63
N LEU A 137 14.53 -25.56 42.96
CA LEU A 137 13.65 -24.78 42.09
C LEU A 137 13.21 -23.51 42.80
N TYR A 138 13.38 -22.38 42.14
CA TYR A 138 13.07 -21.06 42.68
C TYR A 138 12.19 -20.28 41.68
N ALA A 139 11.22 -19.56 42.25
CA ALA A 139 10.40 -18.57 41.54
C ALA A 139 10.75 -17.16 41.99
N ASP A 140 10.66 -16.20 41.10
CA ASP A 140 10.69 -14.77 41.44
C ASP A 140 9.25 -14.23 41.37
N GLU A 141 8.73 -13.82 42.51
CA GLU A 141 7.38 -13.26 42.65
C GLU A 141 7.37 -11.72 42.44
N GLU A 142 8.53 -11.06 42.47
CA GLU A 142 8.66 -9.59 42.45
C GLU A 142 9.77 -9.13 41.50
N LYS A 143 9.73 -9.52 40.22
CA LYS A 143 10.78 -9.24 39.24
C LYS A 143 11.24 -7.77 39.13
N ASP A 144 10.35 -6.82 39.42
CA ASP A 144 10.66 -5.39 39.36
C ASP A 144 11.43 -4.86 40.58
N ASN A 145 11.56 -5.66 41.61
CA ASN A 145 12.19 -5.29 42.91
C ASN A 145 13.23 -6.34 43.32
N LYS A 146 14.20 -5.92 44.12
CA LYS A 146 15.13 -6.85 44.74
C LYS A 146 14.46 -7.65 45.86
N GLY A 147 14.71 -8.95 45.87
CA GLY A 147 14.06 -9.91 46.76
C GLY A 147 12.90 -10.62 46.05
N GLY A 148 12.00 -11.25 46.86
CA GLY A 148 10.86 -11.99 46.30
C GLY A 148 11.18 -13.40 45.81
N ILE A 149 12.47 -13.81 45.84
CA ILE A 149 12.87 -15.16 45.43
C ILE A 149 12.39 -16.18 46.46
N LYS A 150 11.60 -17.13 46.01
CA LYS A 150 11.00 -18.17 46.81
C LYS A 150 11.39 -19.56 46.31
N ALA A 151 11.81 -20.45 47.21
CA ALA A 151 11.95 -21.84 46.89
C ALA A 151 10.56 -22.48 46.68
N ILE A 152 10.37 -23.21 45.62
CA ILE A 152 9.14 -23.92 45.32
C ILE A 152 9.38 -25.43 45.26
N GLN A 153 8.31 -26.21 45.40
CA GLN A 153 8.40 -27.67 45.39
C GLN A 153 9.04 -28.22 44.13
N ALA A 154 10.04 -29.07 44.29
CA ALA A 154 10.74 -29.72 43.19
C ALA A 154 9.76 -30.47 42.28
N SER A 155 9.93 -30.31 40.95
CA SER A 155 9.11 -30.96 39.93
C SER A 155 9.93 -31.95 39.09
N ASP A 156 9.38 -33.16 38.88
CA ASP A 156 9.94 -34.12 37.95
C ASP A 156 9.94 -33.58 36.51
N GLU A 157 9.07 -32.61 36.18
CA GLU A 157 9.02 -31.96 34.88
C GLU A 157 10.36 -31.30 34.53
N ILE A 158 10.98 -30.59 35.50
CA ILE A 158 12.28 -29.95 35.34
C ILE A 158 13.39 -30.97 35.01
N ALA A 159 13.48 -32.06 35.80
CA ALA A 159 14.47 -33.08 35.58
C ALA A 159 14.28 -33.85 34.26
N ASN A 160 13.09 -33.84 33.69
CA ASN A 160 12.74 -34.48 32.42
C ASN A 160 12.76 -33.55 31.23
N LEU A 161 13.03 -32.24 31.41
CA LEU A 161 13.17 -31.31 30.30
C LEU A 161 14.16 -31.83 29.26
N GLN A 162 13.81 -31.69 27.97
CA GLN A 162 14.67 -32.15 26.87
C GLN A 162 16.08 -31.51 26.93
N VAL A 163 16.18 -30.24 27.31
CA VAL A 163 17.47 -29.53 27.47
C VAL A 163 18.33 -30.15 28.55
N VAL A 164 17.72 -30.56 29.67
CA VAL A 164 18.42 -31.25 30.76
C VAL A 164 18.93 -32.62 30.27
N GLN A 165 18.07 -33.41 29.61
CA GLN A 165 18.43 -34.72 29.08
C GLN A 165 19.50 -34.62 27.99
N ASP A 166 19.47 -33.55 27.16
CA ASP A 166 20.48 -33.31 26.12
C ASP A 166 21.84 -32.97 26.73
N ILE A 167 21.85 -32.16 27.80
CA ILE A 167 23.09 -31.84 28.54
C ILE A 167 23.70 -33.10 29.13
N LEU A 168 22.90 -33.91 29.81
CA LEU A 168 23.39 -35.15 30.44
C LEU A 168 24.03 -36.11 29.45
N LYS A 169 23.56 -36.13 28.21
CA LYS A 169 24.04 -37.04 27.15
C LYS A 169 25.19 -36.47 26.31
N LYS A 170 25.22 -35.15 26.09
CA LYS A 170 26.02 -34.54 25.03
C LYS A 170 27.06 -33.52 25.52
N ALA A 171 26.87 -32.96 26.74
CA ALA A 171 27.72 -31.88 27.20
C ALA A 171 29.14 -32.35 27.50
N LYS A 172 30.13 -31.55 27.10
CA LYS A 172 31.56 -31.81 27.34
C LYS A 172 32.18 -30.57 27.96
N TYR A 173 33.06 -30.80 28.91
CA TYR A 173 33.83 -29.70 29.53
C TYR A 173 34.67 -28.95 28.50
N GLY A 174 34.66 -27.64 28.57
CA GLY A 174 35.40 -26.74 27.66
C GLY A 174 34.64 -26.30 26.42
N GLU A 175 33.48 -26.88 26.10
CA GLU A 175 32.67 -26.45 24.91
C GLU A 175 31.93 -25.12 25.10
N ASN A 176 31.81 -24.61 26.33
CA ASN A 176 31.08 -23.36 26.66
C ASN A 176 29.68 -23.26 26.01
N LYS A 177 29.01 -24.42 25.83
CA LYS A 177 27.77 -24.55 25.12
C LYS A 177 26.59 -24.23 26.02
N VAL A 178 25.64 -23.46 25.47
CA VAL A 178 24.33 -23.19 26.10
C VAL A 178 23.27 -23.99 25.35
N TYR A 179 22.41 -24.65 26.08
CA TYR A 179 21.34 -25.45 25.55
C TYR A 179 20.02 -24.69 25.68
N ILE A 180 19.33 -24.49 24.56
CA ILE A 180 18.06 -23.78 24.48
C ILE A 180 17.00 -24.74 24.00
N GLY A 181 15.92 -24.88 24.75
CA GLY A 181 14.81 -25.76 24.44
C GLY A 181 13.92 -25.27 23.30
N ARG A 182 13.03 -26.12 22.87
CA ARG A 182 11.87 -25.70 22.06
C ARG A 182 10.85 -25.03 22.96
N PRO A 183 9.96 -24.19 22.39
CA PRO A 183 8.77 -23.72 23.11
C PRO A 183 7.94 -24.91 23.58
N ILE A 184 7.59 -24.93 24.86
CA ILE A 184 6.80 -25.99 25.51
C ILE A 184 5.78 -25.38 26.45
N LYS A 185 4.73 -26.15 26.75
CA LYS A 185 3.83 -25.85 27.85
C LYS A 185 4.41 -26.41 29.14
N MET A 186 4.44 -25.62 30.18
CA MET A 186 4.89 -25.99 31.52
C MET A 186 3.79 -25.77 32.53
N ASN A 187 3.84 -26.56 33.62
CA ASN A 187 3.00 -26.37 34.77
C ASN A 187 3.87 -26.35 36.02
N LEU A 188 3.98 -25.19 36.65
CA LEU A 188 4.66 -25.05 37.94
C LEU A 188 3.69 -24.41 38.94
N GLU A 189 3.66 -24.94 40.15
CA GLU A 189 2.73 -24.51 41.21
C GLU A 189 1.25 -24.46 40.77
N GLY A 190 0.84 -25.33 39.84
CA GLY A 190 -0.53 -25.38 39.30
C GLY A 190 -0.86 -24.29 38.26
N GLN A 191 0.10 -23.51 37.85
CA GLN A 191 -0.06 -22.54 36.80
C GLN A 191 0.50 -23.07 35.46
N ASP A 192 -0.35 -23.04 34.43
CA ASP A 192 0.01 -23.39 33.08
C ASP A 192 0.55 -22.16 32.31
N PHE A 193 1.71 -22.27 31.70
CA PHE A 193 2.29 -21.21 30.87
C PHE A 193 3.13 -21.79 29.73
N ASP A 194 3.31 -21.02 28.67
CA ASP A 194 4.13 -21.37 27.53
C ASP A 194 5.54 -20.81 27.76
N ALA A 195 6.55 -21.65 27.64
CA ALA A 195 7.90 -21.30 28.07
C ALA A 195 9.01 -21.85 27.16
N VAL A 196 10.20 -21.30 27.32
CA VAL A 196 11.45 -21.86 26.85
C VAL A 196 12.45 -21.96 28.00
N ASN A 197 13.24 -23.02 28.00
CA ASN A 197 14.29 -23.24 28.98
C ASN A 197 15.65 -23.02 28.37
N VAL A 198 16.50 -22.26 29.08
CA VAL A 198 17.92 -22.05 28.77
C VAL A 198 18.71 -22.74 29.88
N ALA A 199 19.57 -23.69 29.54
CA ALA A 199 20.28 -24.49 30.52
C ALA A 199 21.78 -24.66 30.17
N ILE A 200 22.59 -24.80 31.20
CA ILE A 200 24.05 -24.93 31.10
C ILE A 200 24.51 -26.05 32.05
N PRO A 201 25.48 -26.92 31.62
CA PRO A 201 26.00 -27.96 32.48
C PRO A 201 26.90 -27.41 33.60
N ILE A 202 26.97 -28.14 34.70
CA ILE A 202 27.92 -27.95 35.78
C ILE A 202 28.85 -29.17 35.82
N PHE A 203 30.15 -28.94 35.97
CA PHE A 203 31.14 -29.98 35.87
C PHE A 203 31.95 -30.14 37.17
N ASP A 204 32.38 -31.40 37.43
CA ASP A 204 33.29 -31.73 38.55
C ASP A 204 34.77 -31.66 38.14
N ARG A 205 35.66 -32.05 39.10
CA ARG A 205 37.10 -32.16 38.86
C ARG A 205 37.50 -33.15 37.78
N LYS A 206 36.66 -34.14 37.50
CA LYS A 206 36.90 -35.16 36.45
C LYS A 206 36.33 -34.75 35.12
N ASN A 207 35.85 -33.51 35.00
CA ASN A 207 35.18 -32.98 33.81
C ASN A 207 33.86 -33.73 33.45
N GLN A 208 33.22 -34.36 34.47
CA GLN A 208 31.91 -35.00 34.32
C GLN A 208 30.82 -34.02 34.67
N VAL A 209 29.67 -34.16 33.96
CA VAL A 209 28.47 -33.35 34.29
C VAL A 209 27.93 -33.85 35.62
N VAL A 210 27.88 -32.99 36.63
CA VAL A 210 27.28 -33.27 37.96
C VAL A 210 25.95 -32.61 38.15
N GLY A 211 25.62 -31.61 37.36
CA GLY A 211 24.36 -30.92 37.45
C GLY A 211 24.07 -30.06 36.21
N VAL A 212 22.89 -29.50 36.20
CA VAL A 212 22.37 -28.61 35.19
C VAL A 212 21.70 -27.42 35.87
N ILE A 213 22.22 -26.22 35.61
CA ILE A 213 21.55 -24.96 35.98
C ILE A 213 20.75 -24.46 34.79
N GLY A 214 19.54 -24.01 34.99
CA GLY A 214 18.70 -23.42 33.96
C GLY A 214 17.77 -22.34 34.45
N MET A 215 17.35 -21.52 33.55
CA MET A 215 16.31 -20.51 33.73
C MET A 215 15.18 -20.74 32.74
N THR A 216 13.97 -20.47 33.19
CA THR A 216 12.74 -20.60 32.40
C THR A 216 12.21 -19.22 32.06
N LEU A 217 12.04 -18.93 30.78
CA LEU A 217 11.39 -17.74 30.28
C LEU A 217 9.93 -18.05 29.97
N ASP A 218 9.01 -17.39 30.66
CA ASP A 218 7.60 -17.38 30.30
C ASP A 218 7.39 -16.40 29.12
N PHE A 219 6.78 -16.88 28.07
CA PHE A 219 6.51 -16.04 26.89
C PHE A 219 5.43 -14.98 27.11
N SER A 220 4.68 -15.00 28.21
CA SER A 220 3.67 -13.98 28.52
C SER A 220 4.28 -12.59 28.65
N ASP A 221 5.49 -12.47 29.18
CA ASP A 221 6.19 -11.20 29.30
C ASP A 221 6.55 -10.61 27.93
N ILE A 222 7.10 -11.45 27.04
CA ILE A 222 7.38 -11.05 25.65
C ILE A 222 6.08 -10.76 24.91
N ALA A 223 5.04 -11.55 25.10
CA ALA A 223 3.75 -11.36 24.46
C ALA A 223 3.12 -10.00 24.82
N THR A 224 3.33 -9.51 26.05
CA THR A 224 2.80 -8.24 26.50
C THR A 224 3.23 -7.07 25.61
N TYR A 225 4.49 -7.01 25.19
CA TYR A 225 4.95 -5.94 24.28
C TYR A 225 4.83 -6.33 22.80
N LEU A 226 5.07 -7.59 22.44
CA LEU A 226 4.99 -8.04 21.05
C LEU A 226 3.56 -7.92 20.51
N LEU A 227 2.56 -8.23 21.31
CA LEU A 227 1.15 -8.23 20.93
C LEU A 227 0.41 -6.93 21.32
N ASP A 228 1.11 -5.90 21.85
CA ASP A 228 0.47 -4.63 22.20
C ASP A 228 -0.25 -4.01 20.99
N PRO A 229 -1.59 -3.84 21.05
CA PRO A 229 -2.36 -3.25 19.96
C PRO A 229 -1.94 -1.81 19.62
N LYS A 230 -1.42 -1.06 20.61
CA LYS A 230 -0.96 0.33 20.41
C LYS A 230 0.23 0.42 19.45
N GLY A 231 1.03 -0.63 19.35
CA GLY A 231 2.16 -0.70 18.43
C GLY A 231 1.79 -1.06 17.00
N GLN A 232 0.55 -1.51 16.73
CA GLN A 232 0.11 -1.91 15.39
C GLN A 232 0.07 -0.72 14.42
N LYS A 233 0.59 -0.93 13.21
CA LYS A 233 0.58 0.07 12.13
C LYS A 233 -0.54 -0.18 11.13
N TYR A 234 -1.01 -1.41 11.03
CA TYR A 234 -2.03 -1.85 10.08
C TYR A 234 -3.16 -2.60 10.79
N ASP A 235 -4.40 -2.34 10.40
CA ASP A 235 -5.55 -3.09 10.88
C ASP A 235 -5.38 -4.58 10.52
N GLY A 236 -5.46 -5.48 11.50
CA GLY A 236 -5.25 -6.91 11.28
C GLY A 236 -3.78 -7.36 11.21
N GLU A 237 -2.84 -6.52 11.62
CA GLU A 237 -1.43 -6.88 11.75
C GLU A 237 -1.26 -8.00 12.78
N LEU A 238 -0.57 -9.07 12.40
CA LEU A 238 -0.21 -10.16 13.30
C LEU A 238 1.28 -10.14 13.56
N ARG A 239 1.68 -10.40 14.80
CA ARG A 239 3.07 -10.53 15.24
C ARG A 239 3.25 -11.87 15.89
N VAL A 240 4.27 -12.60 15.45
CA VAL A 240 4.52 -13.97 15.84
C VAL A 240 6.01 -14.13 16.17
N LEU A 241 6.30 -14.78 17.30
CA LEU A 241 7.65 -15.26 17.62
C LEU A 241 7.68 -16.76 17.40
N LEU A 242 8.68 -17.23 16.67
CA LEU A 242 8.85 -18.65 16.40
C LEU A 242 10.33 -19.05 16.34
N ASN A 243 10.61 -20.33 16.57
CA ASN A 243 11.95 -20.88 16.39
C ASN A 243 12.21 -21.28 14.93
N SER A 244 13.45 -21.61 14.59
CA SER A 244 13.85 -22.02 13.23
C SER A 244 13.14 -23.30 12.74
N ASP A 245 12.65 -24.15 13.64
CA ASP A 245 11.89 -25.34 13.29
C ASP A 245 10.43 -24.98 12.91
N GLY A 246 10.00 -23.74 13.11
CA GLY A 246 8.66 -23.25 12.80
C GLY A 246 7.64 -23.35 13.94
N PHE A 247 8.06 -23.75 15.15
CA PHE A 247 7.17 -23.76 16.31
C PHE A 247 6.93 -22.32 16.80
N MET A 248 5.66 -21.93 16.88
CA MET A 248 5.26 -20.60 17.31
C MET A 248 5.27 -20.52 18.84
N ALA A 249 6.14 -19.70 19.38
CA ALA A 249 6.23 -19.43 20.81
C ALA A 249 5.18 -18.39 21.24
N ILE A 250 4.91 -17.40 20.38
CA ILE A 250 3.91 -16.33 20.62
C ILE A 250 3.09 -16.18 19.35
N HIS A 251 1.77 -16.17 19.50
CA HIS A 251 0.81 -15.88 18.44
C HIS A 251 -0.43 -15.22 19.01
N PRO A 252 -1.07 -14.22 18.32
CA PRO A 252 -2.30 -13.58 18.82
C PRO A 252 -3.45 -14.56 19.05
N ASN A 253 -3.56 -15.59 18.21
CA ASN A 253 -4.48 -16.72 18.45
C ASN A 253 -3.78 -17.77 19.29
N LYS A 254 -4.18 -17.86 20.57
CA LYS A 254 -3.63 -18.82 21.54
C LYS A 254 -3.71 -20.28 21.11
N ASN A 255 -4.70 -20.64 20.24
CA ASN A 255 -4.82 -22.01 19.73
C ASN A 255 -3.72 -22.40 18.74
N LEU A 256 -2.95 -21.45 18.25
CA LEU A 256 -1.83 -21.65 17.32
C LEU A 256 -0.47 -21.64 18.03
N VAL A 257 -0.41 -21.25 19.31
CA VAL A 257 0.82 -21.33 20.11
C VAL A 257 1.26 -22.78 20.23
N LEU A 258 2.55 -23.05 20.19
CA LEU A 258 3.21 -24.35 20.18
C LEU A 258 2.92 -25.22 18.95
N LYS A 259 2.13 -24.73 17.98
CA LYS A 259 1.96 -25.41 16.69
C LYS A 259 3.03 -24.99 15.69
N ASN A 260 3.26 -25.85 14.69
CA ASN A 260 4.24 -25.56 13.64
C ASN A 260 3.59 -24.84 12.47
N LEU A 261 4.17 -23.73 12.05
CA LEU A 261 3.69 -22.90 10.92
C LEU A 261 3.54 -23.71 9.63
N LYS A 262 4.47 -24.63 9.37
CA LYS A 262 4.46 -25.50 8.19
C LYS A 262 3.20 -26.35 8.11
N ASP A 263 2.73 -26.85 9.25
CA ASP A 263 1.61 -27.80 9.31
C ASP A 263 0.26 -27.09 9.27
N ILE A 264 0.18 -25.88 9.84
CA ILE A 264 -1.09 -25.15 9.96
C ILE A 264 -1.42 -24.28 8.74
N ASN A 265 -0.43 -23.91 7.94
CA ASN A 265 -0.62 -23.05 6.78
C ASN A 265 0.04 -23.63 5.52
N PRO A 266 -0.70 -24.42 4.71
CA PRO A 266 -0.17 -25.08 3.52
C PRO A 266 -0.01 -24.14 2.32
N ASN A 267 -0.43 -22.87 2.43
CA ASN A 267 -0.34 -21.90 1.33
C ASN A 267 1.12 -21.67 0.90
N LYS A 268 1.34 -21.53 -0.41
CA LYS A 268 2.68 -21.39 -0.99
C LYS A 268 3.49 -20.28 -0.34
N GLY A 269 2.91 -19.09 -0.16
CA GLY A 269 3.60 -17.96 0.50
C GLY A 269 4.00 -18.26 1.94
N ALA A 270 3.17 -18.98 2.70
CA ALA A 270 3.48 -19.39 4.06
C ALA A 270 4.62 -20.44 4.09
N GLN A 271 4.65 -21.37 3.13
CA GLN A 271 5.75 -22.35 3.01
C GLN A 271 7.07 -21.68 2.60
N GLU A 272 7.05 -20.67 1.71
CA GLU A 272 8.22 -19.86 1.37
C GLU A 272 8.73 -19.08 2.59
N THR A 273 7.80 -18.49 3.37
CA THR A 273 8.08 -17.81 4.63
C THR A 273 8.73 -18.75 5.65
N TYR A 274 8.15 -19.95 5.85
CA TYR A 274 8.73 -20.97 6.72
C TYR A 274 10.15 -21.36 6.29
N LYS A 275 10.35 -21.58 4.97
CA LYS A 275 11.68 -21.93 4.43
C LYS A 275 12.69 -20.81 4.71
N ALA A 276 12.31 -19.55 4.54
CA ALA A 276 13.19 -18.42 4.85
C ALA A 276 13.57 -18.38 6.34
N ILE A 277 12.61 -18.65 7.23
CA ILE A 277 12.85 -18.74 8.69
C ILE A 277 13.84 -19.87 9.00
N SER A 278 13.62 -21.07 8.45
CA SER A 278 14.50 -22.24 8.68
C SER A 278 15.93 -22.04 8.15
N GLU A 279 16.10 -21.22 7.12
CA GLU A 279 17.40 -20.85 6.54
C GLU A 279 18.01 -19.59 7.22
N GLY A 280 17.31 -18.97 8.19
CA GLY A 280 17.76 -17.74 8.87
C GLY A 280 17.80 -16.52 7.97
N LYS A 281 16.99 -16.47 6.91
CA LYS A 281 16.89 -15.36 5.97
C LYS A 281 15.89 -14.31 6.43
N ASN A 282 16.24 -13.05 6.20
CA ASN A 282 15.37 -11.89 6.43
C ASN A 282 14.76 -11.43 5.12
N GLY A 283 13.59 -10.80 5.18
CA GLY A 283 12.92 -10.23 4.01
C GLY A 283 11.43 -10.06 4.18
N VAL A 284 10.79 -9.55 3.13
CA VAL A 284 9.34 -9.42 3.06
C VAL A 284 8.81 -10.31 1.93
N PHE A 285 7.77 -11.06 2.23
CA PHE A 285 7.20 -12.08 1.35
C PHE A 285 5.71 -11.81 1.13
N ASN A 286 5.19 -12.23 -0.02
CA ASN A 286 3.73 -12.36 -0.17
C ASN A 286 3.25 -13.54 0.66
N TYR A 287 2.25 -13.31 1.47
CA TYR A 287 1.76 -14.26 2.46
C TYR A 287 0.23 -14.34 2.38
N ILE A 288 -0.29 -15.56 2.43
CA ILE A 288 -1.72 -15.78 2.63
C ILE A 288 -1.87 -16.36 4.04
N ALA A 289 -2.56 -15.62 4.90
CA ALA A 289 -2.80 -16.06 6.27
C ALA A 289 -3.72 -17.28 6.32
N SER A 290 -3.78 -17.95 7.46
CA SER A 290 -4.57 -19.19 7.61
C SER A 290 -6.09 -18.95 7.48
N ASP A 291 -6.55 -17.73 7.67
CA ASP A 291 -7.92 -17.27 7.42
C ASP A 291 -8.21 -16.88 5.96
N GLY A 292 -7.19 -16.92 5.10
CA GLY A 292 -7.28 -16.60 3.68
C GLY A 292 -6.91 -15.16 3.31
N ASP A 293 -6.56 -14.31 4.28
CA ASP A 293 -6.18 -12.91 4.03
C ASP A 293 -4.86 -12.79 3.27
N ASP A 294 -4.90 -12.11 2.12
CA ASP A 294 -3.70 -11.77 1.34
C ASP A 294 -2.93 -10.64 2.05
N SER A 295 -1.69 -10.93 2.44
CA SER A 295 -0.87 -10.11 3.31
C SER A 295 0.57 -9.98 2.79
N TYR A 296 1.28 -9.00 3.32
CA TYR A 296 2.75 -8.99 3.35
C TYR A 296 3.21 -9.61 4.66
N ALA A 297 4.26 -10.43 4.62
CA ALA A 297 4.89 -11.01 5.80
C ALA A 297 6.38 -10.63 5.83
N ALA A 298 6.78 -9.87 6.82
CA ALA A 298 8.17 -9.56 7.08
C ALA A 298 8.76 -10.52 8.12
N ILE A 299 10.00 -10.93 7.91
CA ILE A 299 10.74 -11.82 8.80
C ILE A 299 12.06 -11.15 9.19
N ASN A 300 12.37 -11.22 10.47
CA ASN A 300 13.71 -10.97 10.97
C ASN A 300 14.15 -12.15 11.86
N SER A 301 15.11 -12.90 11.35
CA SER A 301 15.74 -14.02 12.05
C SER A 301 16.92 -13.54 12.88
N PHE A 302 17.08 -14.10 14.07
CA PHE A 302 18.19 -13.80 14.96
C PHE A 302 18.73 -15.08 15.60
N LYS A 303 20.00 -15.07 15.97
CA LYS A 303 20.65 -16.20 16.60
C LYS A 303 20.74 -16.00 18.11
N VAL A 304 20.46 -17.06 18.83
CA VAL A 304 20.68 -17.18 20.26
C VAL A 304 21.57 -18.41 20.46
N GLN A 305 22.89 -18.22 20.55
CA GLN A 305 23.89 -19.27 20.52
C GLN A 305 23.72 -20.14 19.25
N ASP A 306 23.52 -21.46 19.42
CA ASP A 306 23.28 -22.41 18.32
C ASP A 306 21.81 -22.49 17.88
N SER A 307 20.89 -21.85 18.60
CA SER A 307 19.48 -21.78 18.24
C SER A 307 19.18 -20.57 17.38
N SER A 308 18.29 -20.73 16.41
CA SER A 308 17.80 -19.62 15.59
C SER A 308 16.32 -19.39 15.87
N TRP A 309 15.94 -18.12 15.93
CA TRP A 309 14.59 -17.64 16.18
C TRP A 309 14.22 -16.61 15.12
N ALA A 310 12.95 -16.34 14.96
CA ALA A 310 12.48 -15.30 14.06
C ALA A 310 11.27 -14.58 14.63
N VAL A 311 11.19 -13.29 14.36
CA VAL A 311 9.96 -12.52 14.47
C VAL A 311 9.36 -12.43 13.08
N LEU A 312 8.08 -12.77 12.98
CA LEU A 312 7.25 -12.65 11.80
C LEU A 312 6.17 -11.59 12.08
N VAL A 313 6.06 -10.59 11.22
CA VAL A 313 4.98 -9.58 11.25
C VAL A 313 4.25 -9.61 9.93
N THR A 314 2.91 -9.75 9.98
CA THR A 314 2.07 -9.73 8.77
C THR A 314 1.22 -8.47 8.73
N ALA A 315 1.01 -7.93 7.53
CA ALA A 315 0.09 -6.82 7.30
C ALA A 315 -0.86 -7.16 6.14
N PRO A 316 -2.19 -7.23 6.39
CA PRO A 316 -3.17 -7.51 5.35
C PRO A 316 -3.17 -6.42 4.28
N LYS A 317 -3.14 -6.83 3.00
CA LYS A 317 -3.09 -5.89 1.86
C LYS A 317 -4.29 -4.96 1.80
N TYR A 318 -5.47 -5.40 2.28
CA TYR A 318 -6.64 -4.54 2.36
C TYR A 318 -6.42 -3.32 3.28
N SER A 319 -5.70 -3.52 4.39
CA SER A 319 -5.33 -2.46 5.33
C SER A 319 -4.23 -1.57 4.76
N VAL A 320 -3.18 -2.18 4.19
CA VAL A 320 -2.06 -1.49 3.54
C VAL A 320 -2.54 -0.55 2.44
N PHE A 321 -3.48 -0.97 1.59
CA PHE A 321 -4.01 -0.19 0.47
C PHE A 321 -5.26 0.63 0.80
N LYS A 322 -5.72 0.66 2.05
CA LYS A 322 -6.87 1.49 2.49
C LYS A 322 -6.69 2.99 2.13
N PRO A 323 -5.49 3.62 2.31
CA PRO A 323 -5.27 5.00 1.89
C PRO A 323 -5.38 5.19 0.37
N LEU A 324 -4.92 4.21 -0.44
CA LEU A 324 -5.01 4.26 -1.89
C LEU A 324 -6.47 4.24 -2.35
N LYS A 325 -7.30 3.37 -1.79
CA LYS A 325 -8.75 3.32 -2.11
C LYS A 325 -9.44 4.66 -1.80
N LYS A 326 -9.12 5.27 -0.67
CA LYS A 326 -9.64 6.60 -0.32
C LYS A 326 -9.19 7.68 -1.31
N LEU A 327 -7.91 7.66 -1.70
CA LEU A 327 -7.38 8.58 -2.70
C LEU A 327 -8.06 8.41 -4.06
N GLN A 328 -8.27 7.16 -4.52
CA GLN A 328 -8.96 6.85 -5.76
C GLN A 328 -10.39 7.42 -5.78
N LEU A 329 -11.15 7.30 -4.68
CA LEU A 329 -12.49 7.87 -4.56
C LEU A 329 -12.48 9.40 -4.69
N ILE A 330 -11.51 10.07 -4.05
CA ILE A 330 -11.35 11.53 -4.13
C ILE A 330 -11.04 11.95 -5.58
N ILE A 331 -10.09 11.27 -6.22
CA ILE A 331 -9.70 11.57 -7.62
C ILE A 331 -10.88 11.35 -8.56
N LEU A 332 -11.63 10.26 -8.41
CA LEU A 332 -12.84 10.00 -9.23
C LEU A 332 -13.89 11.09 -9.05
N GLY A 333 -14.17 11.51 -7.83
CA GLY A 333 -15.12 12.60 -7.55
C GLY A 333 -14.66 13.93 -8.17
N ALA A 334 -13.38 14.29 -7.98
CA ALA A 334 -12.80 15.50 -8.57
C ALA A 334 -12.80 15.46 -10.11
N SER A 335 -12.49 14.29 -10.70
CA SER A 335 -12.53 14.10 -12.16
C SER A 335 -13.93 14.26 -12.73
N PHE A 336 -14.94 13.76 -12.01
CA PHE A 336 -16.34 13.92 -12.40
C PHE A 336 -16.76 15.41 -12.42
N ILE A 337 -16.45 16.16 -11.36
CA ILE A 337 -16.69 17.60 -11.30
C ILE A 337 -15.95 18.32 -12.41
N PHE A 338 -14.67 17.99 -12.64
CA PHE A 338 -13.84 18.59 -13.69
C PHE A 338 -14.45 18.38 -15.09
N ILE A 339 -14.94 17.18 -15.40
CA ILE A 339 -15.62 16.89 -16.67
C ILE A 339 -16.84 17.79 -16.85
N PHE A 340 -17.69 17.94 -15.81
CA PHE A 340 -18.86 18.80 -15.89
C PHE A 340 -18.51 20.27 -16.13
N VAL A 341 -17.47 20.78 -15.46
CA VAL A 341 -17.00 22.15 -15.65
C VAL A 341 -16.50 22.35 -17.08
N VAL A 342 -15.65 21.44 -17.57
CA VAL A 342 -15.11 21.53 -18.94
C VAL A 342 -16.24 21.47 -19.97
N LEU A 343 -17.17 20.51 -19.85
CA LEU A 343 -18.30 20.41 -20.77
C LEU A 343 -19.22 21.63 -20.71
N GLY A 344 -19.43 22.20 -19.51
CA GLY A 344 -20.21 23.43 -19.35
C GLY A 344 -19.58 24.62 -20.06
N VAL A 345 -18.24 24.80 -19.91
CA VAL A 345 -17.50 25.84 -20.59
C VAL A 345 -17.52 25.64 -22.11
N VAL A 346 -17.25 24.43 -22.58
CA VAL A 346 -17.28 24.10 -24.02
C VAL A 346 -18.66 24.31 -24.60
N TYR A 347 -19.72 23.86 -23.92
CA TYR A 347 -21.11 24.11 -24.32
C TYR A 347 -21.43 25.60 -24.44
N TYR A 348 -21.04 26.38 -23.44
CA TYR A 348 -21.24 27.83 -23.44
C TYR A 348 -20.49 28.51 -24.61
N CYS A 349 -19.22 28.17 -24.82
CA CYS A 349 -18.43 28.69 -25.95
C CYS A 349 -19.03 28.30 -27.31
N VAL A 350 -19.37 27.02 -27.51
CA VAL A 350 -19.96 26.55 -28.76
C VAL A 350 -21.29 27.24 -29.02
N ARG A 351 -22.16 27.38 -28.01
CA ARG A 351 -23.46 28.04 -28.15
C ARG A 351 -23.30 29.50 -28.49
N LYS A 352 -22.40 30.23 -27.81
CA LYS A 352 -22.22 31.68 -27.99
C LYS A 352 -21.44 32.03 -29.26
N ILE A 353 -20.45 31.24 -29.65
CA ILE A 353 -19.58 31.55 -30.79
C ILE A 353 -20.11 30.93 -32.09
N VAL A 354 -20.42 29.64 -32.09
CA VAL A 354 -20.76 28.90 -33.31
C VAL A 354 -22.27 28.91 -33.57
N ALA A 355 -23.04 28.41 -32.59
CA ALA A 355 -24.47 28.17 -32.76
C ALA A 355 -25.33 29.46 -32.88
N SER A 356 -24.85 30.60 -32.37
CA SER A 356 -25.52 31.89 -32.53
C SER A 356 -25.22 32.63 -33.83
N ARG A 357 -24.08 32.38 -34.48
CA ARG A 357 -23.65 33.11 -35.66
C ARG A 357 -23.84 32.37 -36.97
N LEU A 358 -23.56 31.05 -36.98
CA LEU A 358 -23.65 30.24 -38.19
C LEU A 358 -25.06 30.25 -38.84
N PRO A 359 -26.17 30.17 -38.08
CA PRO A 359 -27.51 30.29 -38.66
C PRO A 359 -27.80 31.67 -39.28
N VAL A 360 -27.24 32.73 -38.66
CA VAL A 360 -27.38 34.10 -39.19
C VAL A 360 -26.70 34.23 -40.55
N ILE A 361 -25.48 33.72 -40.70
CA ILE A 361 -24.75 33.71 -41.95
C ILE A 361 -25.51 32.89 -43.03
N LEU A 362 -26.01 31.69 -42.64
CA LEU A 362 -26.77 30.83 -43.52
C LEU A 362 -28.09 31.48 -43.98
N SER A 363 -28.83 32.10 -43.08
CA SER A 363 -30.11 32.77 -43.41
C SER A 363 -29.90 34.01 -44.29
N SER A 364 -28.78 34.76 -44.08
CA SER A 364 -28.41 35.85 -44.97
C SER A 364 -28.04 35.39 -46.36
N LEU A 365 -27.27 34.30 -46.49
CA LEU A 365 -26.98 33.67 -47.76
C LEU A 365 -28.24 33.13 -48.48
N GLU A 366 -29.12 32.50 -47.74
CA GLU A 366 -30.42 32.02 -48.27
C GLU A 366 -31.25 33.18 -48.81
N SER A 367 -31.39 34.27 -48.06
CA SER A 367 -32.11 35.45 -48.53
C SER A 367 -31.47 36.11 -49.74
N PHE A 368 -30.11 36.12 -49.79
CA PHE A 368 -29.37 36.61 -50.93
C PHE A 368 -29.60 35.75 -52.20
N PHE A 369 -29.57 34.41 -52.11
CA PHE A 369 -29.88 33.53 -53.22
C PHE A 369 -31.33 33.65 -53.69
N ARG A 370 -32.29 33.86 -52.80
CA ARG A 370 -33.71 34.12 -53.16
C ARG A 370 -33.86 35.48 -53.89
N PHE A 371 -33.10 36.49 -53.47
CA PHE A 371 -33.02 37.78 -54.17
C PHE A 371 -32.48 37.60 -55.59
N LEU A 372 -31.39 36.83 -55.79
CA LEU A 372 -30.86 36.50 -57.09
C LEU A 372 -31.83 35.73 -58.00
N ASN A 373 -32.74 34.94 -57.40
CA ASN A 373 -33.80 34.27 -58.12
C ASN A 373 -35.03 35.16 -58.40
N HIS A 374 -34.87 36.51 -58.33
CA HIS A 374 -35.89 37.51 -58.56
C HIS A 374 -37.12 37.43 -57.61
N GLU A 375 -36.96 36.81 -56.45
CA GLU A 375 -37.97 36.90 -55.38
C GLU A 375 -37.93 38.34 -54.82
N LYS A 376 -39.12 38.89 -54.45
CA LYS A 376 -39.24 40.24 -53.85
C LYS A 376 -38.77 40.24 -52.39
N ILE A 377 -37.47 39.99 -52.20
CA ILE A 377 -36.80 39.96 -50.88
C ILE A 377 -35.57 40.84 -50.94
N GLU A 378 -35.39 41.73 -49.98
CA GLU A 378 -34.14 42.47 -49.82
C GLU A 378 -33.16 41.66 -48.97
N PRO A 379 -31.95 41.31 -49.45
CA PRO A 379 -30.95 40.63 -48.69
C PRO A 379 -30.43 41.55 -47.58
N LYS A 380 -30.47 41.06 -46.31
CA LYS A 380 -29.99 41.80 -45.14
C LYS A 380 -28.51 41.56 -44.95
N ALA A 381 -27.75 42.61 -44.70
CA ALA A 381 -26.35 42.56 -44.32
C ALA A 381 -26.15 41.80 -43.00
N ILE A 382 -25.11 40.99 -42.90
CA ILE A 382 -24.70 40.25 -41.70
C ILE A 382 -24.08 41.25 -40.74
N GLU A 383 -24.58 41.25 -39.48
CA GLU A 383 -23.95 42.05 -38.39
C GLU A 383 -22.62 41.40 -37.99
N ILE A 384 -21.53 42.16 -38.16
CA ILE A 384 -20.17 41.71 -37.81
C ILE A 384 -19.95 41.88 -36.33
N ARG A 385 -20.00 40.75 -35.55
CA ARG A 385 -19.89 40.75 -34.10
C ARG A 385 -18.49 40.46 -33.54
N ALA A 386 -17.54 40.01 -34.38
CA ALA A 386 -16.17 39.74 -33.99
C ALA A 386 -15.23 39.74 -35.19
N ASN A 387 -13.93 39.91 -34.96
CA ASN A 387 -12.87 39.85 -35.96
C ASN A 387 -12.19 38.47 -36.02
N ASP A 388 -13.03 37.41 -36.08
CA ASP A 388 -12.65 36.03 -36.26
C ASP A 388 -13.00 35.56 -37.71
N GLU A 389 -12.80 34.25 -37.99
CA GLU A 389 -13.06 33.66 -39.28
C GLU A 389 -14.53 33.81 -39.71
N LEU A 390 -15.47 33.73 -38.79
CA LEU A 390 -16.89 33.95 -39.04
C LEU A 390 -17.18 35.40 -39.33
N GLY A 391 -16.52 36.33 -38.68
CA GLY A 391 -16.59 37.79 -38.95
C GLY A 391 -15.98 38.13 -40.34
N ALA A 392 -14.85 37.49 -40.69
CA ALA A 392 -14.25 37.65 -42.02
C ALA A 392 -15.20 37.11 -43.11
N MET A 393 -15.81 35.96 -42.92
CA MET A 393 -16.80 35.40 -43.82
C MET A 393 -18.02 36.32 -43.98
N GLY A 394 -18.52 36.90 -42.89
CA GLY A 394 -19.60 37.85 -42.90
C GLY A 394 -19.28 39.10 -43.70
N ARG A 395 -18.04 39.66 -43.57
CA ARG A 395 -17.59 40.79 -44.35
C ARG A 395 -17.55 40.49 -45.84
N ILE A 396 -16.93 39.37 -46.25
CA ILE A 396 -16.84 38.97 -47.64
C ILE A 396 -18.24 38.78 -48.23
N ILE A 397 -19.15 38.16 -47.50
CA ILE A 397 -20.54 38.00 -47.97
C ILE A 397 -21.23 39.33 -48.13
N ASN A 398 -21.12 40.25 -47.17
CA ASN A 398 -21.71 41.60 -47.26
C ASN A 398 -21.16 42.38 -48.45
N GLU A 399 -19.84 42.39 -48.66
CA GLU A 399 -19.23 43.03 -49.82
C GLU A 399 -19.73 42.49 -51.16
N ASN A 400 -19.89 41.15 -51.24
CA ASN A 400 -20.44 40.54 -52.46
C ASN A 400 -21.93 40.84 -52.64
N ILE A 401 -22.72 40.84 -51.55
CA ILE A 401 -24.14 41.23 -51.62
C ILE A 401 -24.27 42.67 -52.15
N GLU A 402 -23.50 43.61 -51.61
CA GLU A 402 -23.53 45.01 -52.00
C GLU A 402 -23.10 45.20 -53.48
N LYS A 403 -22.01 44.57 -53.91
CA LYS A 403 -21.55 44.61 -55.29
C LYS A 403 -22.59 44.10 -56.27
N ILE A 404 -23.23 42.97 -55.95
CA ILE A 404 -24.23 42.37 -56.83
C ILE A 404 -25.54 43.18 -56.81
N GLN A 405 -25.96 43.75 -55.68
CA GLN A 405 -27.12 44.66 -55.64
C GLN A 405 -26.91 45.88 -56.51
N ILE A 406 -25.75 46.57 -56.43
CA ILE A 406 -25.38 47.71 -57.29
C ILE A 406 -25.37 47.27 -58.74
N SER A 407 -24.80 46.13 -59.09
CA SER A 407 -24.75 45.59 -60.43
C SER A 407 -26.17 45.38 -61.01
N LEU A 408 -27.01 44.66 -60.22
CA LEU A 408 -28.39 44.38 -60.67
C LEU A 408 -29.24 45.64 -60.79
N GLU A 409 -29.05 46.63 -59.91
CA GLU A 409 -29.76 47.93 -60.02
C GLU A 409 -29.33 48.67 -61.29
N GLN A 410 -28.03 48.72 -61.60
CA GLN A 410 -27.51 49.34 -62.83
C GLN A 410 -28.03 48.64 -64.08
N ASP A 411 -28.00 47.30 -64.07
CA ASP A 411 -28.54 46.49 -65.18
C ASP A 411 -30.05 46.70 -65.37
N GLN A 412 -30.82 46.76 -64.27
CA GLN A 412 -32.25 47.02 -64.32
C GLN A 412 -32.55 48.40 -64.84
N ASN A 413 -31.82 49.44 -64.37
CA ASN A 413 -31.97 50.82 -64.87
C ASN A 413 -31.65 50.93 -66.37
N ALA A 414 -30.70 50.18 -66.90
CA ALA A 414 -30.37 50.14 -68.31
C ALA A 414 -31.46 49.42 -69.17
N VAL A 415 -32.04 48.32 -68.59
CA VAL A 415 -33.17 47.62 -69.21
C VAL A 415 -34.41 48.54 -69.22
N ASP A 416 -34.73 49.22 -68.15
CA ASP A 416 -35.89 50.12 -68.02
C ASP A 416 -35.77 51.28 -69.03
N GLU A 417 -34.55 51.89 -69.17
CA GLU A 417 -34.27 52.92 -70.16
C GLU A 417 -34.37 52.36 -71.59
N SER A 418 -33.90 51.16 -71.82
CA SER A 418 -34.03 50.50 -73.13
C SER A 418 -35.50 50.31 -73.51
N VAL A 419 -36.33 49.87 -72.56
CA VAL A 419 -37.79 49.77 -72.82
C VAL A 419 -38.44 51.12 -73.04
N GLN A 420 -38.01 52.17 -72.31
CA GLN A 420 -38.51 53.52 -72.52
C GLN A 420 -38.06 54.09 -73.83
N THR A 421 -36.78 53.92 -74.24
CA THR A 421 -36.24 54.32 -75.53
C THR A 421 -37.00 53.62 -76.61
N ALA A 422 -37.23 52.35 -76.56
CA ALA A 422 -38.03 51.62 -77.57
C ALA A 422 -39.46 52.17 -77.74
N ARG A 423 -40.12 52.56 -76.61
CA ARG A 423 -41.43 53.23 -76.63
C ARG A 423 -41.40 54.60 -77.27
N GLU A 424 -40.34 55.38 -77.11
CA GLU A 424 -40.16 56.68 -77.73
C GLU A 424 -39.95 56.51 -79.22
N ILE A 425 -39.18 55.49 -79.67
CA ILE A 425 -38.99 55.17 -81.04
C ILE A 425 -40.32 54.80 -81.73
N GLU A 426 -41.15 54.00 -81.05
CA GLU A 426 -42.50 53.61 -81.49
C GLU A 426 -43.40 54.83 -81.75
N LYS A 427 -43.20 55.91 -80.92
CA LYS A 427 -43.89 57.20 -81.09
C LYS A 427 -43.26 58.10 -82.18
N GLY A 428 -42.23 57.70 -82.82
CA GLY A 428 -41.55 58.40 -83.90
C GLY A 428 -40.34 59.27 -83.52
N ASN A 429 -39.92 59.19 -82.21
CA ASN A 429 -38.70 59.92 -81.77
C ASN A 429 -37.46 59.08 -82.01
N LEU A 430 -36.83 59.19 -83.13
CA LEU A 430 -35.62 58.46 -83.56
C LEU A 430 -34.34 59.06 -82.94
N THR A 431 -34.41 60.13 -82.14
CA THR A 431 -33.23 60.72 -81.53
C THR A 431 -32.99 60.18 -80.13
N ALA A 432 -33.96 59.39 -79.59
CA ALA A 432 -33.81 58.77 -78.27
C ALA A 432 -32.61 57.79 -78.22
N ARG A 433 -31.84 57.78 -77.17
CA ARG A 433 -30.68 56.89 -77.00
C ARG A 433 -30.67 56.30 -75.62
N ILE A 434 -30.09 55.07 -75.47
CA ILE A 434 -29.84 54.44 -74.19
C ILE A 434 -28.53 54.98 -73.63
N THR A 435 -28.60 55.72 -72.54
CA THR A 435 -27.44 56.41 -71.92
C THR A 435 -26.95 55.67 -70.68
N LYS A 436 -27.80 54.90 -70.01
CA LYS A 436 -27.39 54.11 -68.84
C LYS A 436 -26.40 53.04 -69.20
N ASN A 437 -25.39 52.83 -68.32
CA ASN A 437 -24.34 51.82 -68.53
C ASN A 437 -24.59 50.63 -67.67
N PRO A 438 -25.05 49.48 -68.21
CA PRO A 438 -25.16 48.23 -67.39
C PRO A 438 -23.78 47.65 -67.10
N ILE A 439 -23.68 46.81 -66.05
CA ILE A 439 -22.47 46.06 -65.74
C ILE A 439 -22.45 44.74 -66.47
N ASN A 440 -23.58 44.15 -66.77
CA ASN A 440 -23.68 42.91 -67.53
C ASN A 440 -23.20 43.10 -68.97
N PRO A 441 -22.11 42.37 -69.42
CA PRO A 441 -21.58 42.53 -70.73
C PRO A 441 -22.59 42.32 -71.88
N GLN A 442 -23.59 41.42 -71.67
CA GLN A 442 -24.60 41.18 -72.69
C GLN A 442 -25.58 42.36 -72.84
N LEU A 443 -25.85 43.07 -71.71
CA LEU A 443 -26.65 44.28 -71.77
C LEU A 443 -25.89 45.48 -72.32
N VAL A 444 -24.59 45.56 -72.09
CA VAL A 444 -23.72 46.55 -72.75
C VAL A 444 -23.76 46.34 -74.28
N GLU A 445 -23.58 45.10 -74.74
CA GLU A 445 -23.64 44.75 -76.15
C GLU A 445 -25.03 45.10 -76.76
N LEU A 446 -26.11 44.75 -76.03
CA LEU A 446 -27.50 45.06 -76.45
C LEU A 446 -27.67 46.58 -76.61
N LYS A 447 -27.29 47.39 -75.64
CA LYS A 447 -27.29 48.83 -75.72
C LYS A 447 -26.60 49.38 -76.93
N ASP A 448 -25.33 48.89 -77.16
CA ASP A 448 -24.50 49.36 -78.23
C ASP A 448 -25.07 48.98 -79.65
N VAL A 449 -25.65 47.84 -79.77
CA VAL A 449 -26.34 47.38 -81.00
C VAL A 449 -27.60 48.18 -81.20
N LEU A 450 -28.45 48.43 -80.17
CA LEU A 450 -29.65 49.21 -80.30
C LEU A 450 -29.36 50.66 -80.65
N ASN A 451 -28.37 51.33 -79.99
CA ASN A 451 -27.99 52.71 -80.39
C ASN A 451 -27.41 52.81 -81.83
N ARG A 452 -26.56 51.84 -82.26
CA ARG A 452 -26.08 51.79 -83.65
C ARG A 452 -27.22 51.64 -84.62
N MET A 453 -28.18 50.79 -84.34
CA MET A 453 -29.35 50.61 -85.19
C MET A 453 -30.14 51.91 -85.37
N LEU A 454 -30.27 52.68 -84.28
CA LEU A 454 -30.92 53.99 -84.26
C LEU A 454 -30.10 55.09 -84.99
N ASP A 455 -28.80 54.97 -85.14
CA ASP A 455 -27.93 55.86 -85.88
C ASP A 455 -28.05 55.65 -87.42
N VAL A 456 -28.60 54.50 -87.84
CA VAL A 456 -28.79 54.14 -89.27
C VAL A 456 -30.23 54.42 -89.76
N LEU A 457 -31.19 54.49 -88.82
CA LEU A 457 -32.59 54.86 -89.11
C LEU A 457 -32.77 56.35 -89.21
#